data_49a405920c0eb3c16623789ca03c5b69
#
_entry.id   49a405920c0eb3c16623789ca03c5b69
#
_cell.length_a   1.000
_cell.length_b   1.000
_cell.length_c   1.000
_cell.angle_alpha   90.00
_cell.angle_beta   90.00
_cell.angle_gamma   90.00
#
_symmetry.space_group_name_H-M   'P 1'
#
loop_
_entity.id
_entity.type
_entity.pdbx_description
1 polymer ?
#
loop_
_entity_poly.entity_id
_entity_poly.type
_entity_poly.pdbx_seq_one_letter_code
_entity_poly.pdbx_strand_id
1 'polypeptide(L)'
;MYLLLLAVIYLAFISLGLPDSLLGSAWPTIRVAFGVPLSYMGMVSMIISGGTIISGLMSERLTKRFKTKMVTFVSVLLTAVALFGFSTVTEFYQMCLWAIPYGLGAGAIDAALNNYVALHYSSRHMSWLHCFWGVGTIVSPYIMSYALLHSTWTNGYRTVSYLQFAIAAVILVTLPLWKVNKQTETESGETTLLGVRGALKIKGVPY
;
A
#
# COMPACT_ATOMS: atom_id res chain seq x y z
N MET A 1 17.33 15.93 9.25
CA MET A 1 17.34 14.61 8.61
C MET A 1 16.12 13.77 9.01
N TYR A 2 15.79 13.65 10.29
CA TYR A 2 14.60 12.93 10.79
C TYR A 2 13.27 13.46 10.24
N LEU A 3 13.09 14.77 10.16
CA LEU A 3 11.85 15.37 9.63
C LEU A 3 11.64 15.08 8.15
N LEU A 4 12.71 15.06 7.35
CA LEU A 4 12.61 14.76 5.93
C LEU A 4 12.22 13.29 5.70
N LEU A 5 12.82 12.37 6.44
CA LEU A 5 12.44 10.96 6.36
C LEU A 5 10.98 10.74 6.78
N LEU A 6 10.53 11.41 7.85
CA LEU A 6 9.15 11.34 8.30
C LEU A 6 8.18 11.88 7.23
N ALA A 7 8.54 12.98 6.56
CA ALA A 7 7.74 13.52 5.44
C ALA A 7 7.64 12.51 4.28
N VAL A 8 8.72 11.80 3.96
CA VAL A 8 8.71 10.74 2.93
C VAL A 8 7.82 9.56 3.35
N ILE A 9 7.85 9.18 4.63
CA ILE A 9 6.98 8.14 5.18
C ILE A 9 5.51 8.57 5.08
N TYR A 10 5.17 9.81 5.43
CA TYR A 10 3.81 10.33 5.29
C TYR A 10 3.36 10.39 3.82
N LEU A 11 4.26 10.80 2.92
CA LEU A 11 4.00 10.77 1.47
C LEU A 11 3.72 9.35 0.98
N ALA A 12 4.44 8.35 1.48
CA ALA A 12 4.19 6.95 1.17
C ALA A 12 2.81 6.48 1.66
N PHE A 13 2.32 7.01 2.79
CA PHE A 13 0.96 6.71 3.27
C PHE A 13 -0.14 7.42 2.49
N ILE A 14 0.07 8.66 2.02
CA ILE A 14 -0.83 9.29 1.03
C ILE A 14 -0.91 8.40 -0.22
N SER A 15 0.24 7.94 -0.69
CA SER A 15 0.35 7.03 -1.83
C SER A 15 -0.44 5.73 -1.62
N LEU A 16 -0.45 5.17 -0.41
CA LEU A 16 -1.22 3.99 -0.07
C LEU A 16 -2.74 4.28 -0.07
N GLY A 17 -3.16 5.43 0.44
CA GLY A 17 -4.57 5.84 0.50
C GLY A 17 -5.18 6.21 -0.85
N LEU A 18 -4.39 6.75 -1.78
CA LEU A 18 -4.87 7.19 -3.10
C LEU A 18 -5.65 6.11 -3.88
N PRO A 19 -5.20 4.85 -3.97
CA PRO A 19 -5.91 3.84 -4.76
C PRO A 19 -7.12 3.23 -4.05
N ASP A 20 -7.21 3.30 -2.73
CA ASP A 20 -8.20 2.56 -1.93
C ASP A 20 -9.66 2.92 -2.27
N SER A 21 -9.92 4.18 -2.61
CA SER A 21 -11.26 4.65 -2.97
C SER A 21 -11.53 4.65 -4.48
N LEU A 22 -10.53 4.37 -5.33
CA LEU A 22 -10.68 4.40 -6.78
C LEU A 22 -11.66 3.35 -7.29
N LEU A 23 -11.55 2.12 -6.80
CA LEU A 23 -12.39 1.02 -7.25
C LEU A 23 -13.86 1.33 -6.99
N GLY A 24 -14.19 1.79 -5.78
CA GLY A 24 -15.56 2.17 -5.41
C GLY A 24 -16.10 3.31 -6.27
N SER A 25 -15.29 4.34 -6.50
CA SER A 25 -15.70 5.53 -7.28
C SER A 25 -15.89 5.22 -8.76
N ALA A 26 -15.06 4.33 -9.34
CA ALA A 26 -15.10 3.97 -10.75
C ALA A 26 -16.07 2.82 -11.06
N TRP A 27 -16.45 2.01 -10.07
CA TRP A 27 -17.18 0.77 -10.28
C TRP A 27 -18.50 0.90 -11.04
N PRO A 28 -19.33 1.92 -10.80
CA PRO A 28 -20.57 2.10 -11.57
C PRO A 28 -20.33 2.14 -13.09
N THR A 29 -19.20 2.71 -13.53
CA THR A 29 -18.80 2.80 -14.93
C THR A 29 -18.09 1.53 -15.40
N ILE A 30 -17.20 0.98 -14.59
CA ILE A 30 -16.43 -0.24 -14.89
C ILE A 30 -17.36 -1.43 -15.14
N ARG A 31 -18.35 -1.65 -14.26
CA ARG A 31 -19.30 -2.76 -14.41
C ARG A 31 -20.10 -2.72 -15.72
N VAL A 32 -20.44 -1.51 -16.16
CA VAL A 32 -21.15 -1.32 -17.43
C VAL A 32 -20.22 -1.60 -18.60
N ALA A 33 -18.98 -1.11 -18.54
CA ALA A 33 -17.98 -1.34 -19.59
C ALA A 33 -17.66 -2.83 -19.80
N PHE A 34 -17.64 -3.63 -18.71
CA PHE A 34 -17.38 -5.08 -18.80
C PHE A 34 -18.66 -5.92 -18.85
N GLY A 35 -19.86 -5.34 -18.74
CA GLY A 35 -21.10 -6.08 -18.72
C GLY A 35 -21.26 -7.03 -17.53
N VAL A 36 -20.68 -6.68 -16.36
CA VAL A 36 -20.66 -7.55 -15.18
C VAL A 36 -21.61 -7.07 -14.06
N PRO A 37 -22.10 -7.99 -13.20
CA PRO A 37 -22.93 -7.63 -12.06
C PRO A 37 -22.21 -6.74 -11.03
N LEU A 38 -22.98 -6.01 -10.22
CA LEU A 38 -22.45 -5.17 -9.15
C LEU A 38 -21.57 -5.95 -8.16
N SER A 39 -21.93 -7.19 -7.87
CA SER A 39 -21.23 -8.09 -6.93
C SER A 39 -19.78 -8.40 -7.34
N TYR A 40 -19.41 -8.25 -8.61
CA TYR A 40 -18.05 -8.52 -9.09
C TYR A 40 -17.01 -7.56 -8.53
N MET A 41 -17.41 -6.38 -8.05
CA MET A 41 -16.54 -5.51 -7.25
C MET A 41 -15.99 -6.27 -6.01
N GLY A 42 -16.84 -7.05 -5.37
CA GLY A 42 -16.45 -7.86 -4.22
C GLY A 42 -15.34 -8.85 -4.55
N MET A 43 -15.35 -9.46 -5.76
CA MET A 43 -14.28 -10.37 -6.19
C MET A 43 -12.92 -9.66 -6.27
N VAL A 44 -12.87 -8.48 -6.90
CA VAL A 44 -11.64 -7.68 -6.98
C VAL A 44 -11.17 -7.27 -5.60
N SER A 45 -12.08 -6.78 -4.75
CA SER A 45 -11.77 -6.39 -3.36
C SER A 45 -11.27 -7.57 -2.52
N MET A 46 -11.84 -8.76 -2.67
CA MET A 46 -11.38 -9.98 -1.98
C MET A 46 -9.98 -10.39 -2.41
N ILE A 47 -9.65 -10.30 -3.71
CA ILE A 47 -8.31 -10.59 -4.22
C ILE A 47 -7.29 -9.59 -3.63
N ILE A 48 -7.61 -8.30 -3.65
CA ILE A 48 -6.77 -7.25 -3.03
C ILE A 48 -6.56 -7.55 -1.55
N SER A 49 -7.64 -7.76 -0.79
CA SER A 49 -7.56 -8.04 0.65
C SER A 49 -6.78 -9.31 0.97
N GLY A 50 -6.98 -10.37 0.16
CA GLY A 50 -6.18 -11.61 0.28
C GLY A 50 -4.69 -11.36 0.09
N GLY A 51 -4.33 -10.62 -0.95
CA GLY A 51 -2.95 -10.20 -1.20
C GLY A 51 -2.36 -9.36 -0.06
N THR A 52 -3.15 -8.40 0.44
CA THR A 52 -2.77 -7.55 1.59
C THR A 52 -2.50 -8.36 2.85
N ILE A 53 -3.37 -9.33 3.18
CA ILE A 53 -3.19 -10.22 4.33
C ILE A 53 -1.92 -11.06 4.17
N ILE A 54 -1.74 -11.70 3.01
CA ILE A 54 -0.57 -12.56 2.75
C ILE A 54 0.72 -11.76 2.87
N SER A 55 0.81 -10.60 2.22
CA SER A 55 2.02 -9.78 2.25
C SER A 55 2.27 -9.14 3.61
N GLY A 56 1.22 -8.75 4.34
CA GLY A 56 1.30 -8.27 5.71
C GLY A 56 1.91 -9.30 6.65
N LEU A 57 1.44 -10.55 6.58
CA LEU A 57 1.99 -11.67 7.35
C LEU A 57 3.45 -12.00 6.99
N MET A 58 3.85 -11.73 5.76
CA MET A 58 5.24 -11.94 5.30
C MET A 58 6.14 -10.71 5.53
N SER A 59 5.57 -9.57 5.90
CA SER A 59 6.27 -8.28 5.97
C SER A 59 7.49 -8.32 6.89
N GLU A 60 7.42 -8.99 8.04
CA GLU A 60 8.56 -9.14 8.95
C GLU A 60 9.73 -9.88 8.29
N ARG A 61 9.45 -10.96 7.55
CA ARG A 61 10.48 -11.72 6.81
C ARG A 61 11.08 -10.88 5.69
N LEU A 62 10.25 -10.14 4.97
CA LEU A 62 10.66 -9.26 3.88
C LEU A 62 11.54 -8.11 4.39
N THR A 63 11.17 -7.46 5.49
CA THR A 63 11.93 -6.34 6.06
C THR A 63 13.25 -6.79 6.67
N LYS A 64 13.32 -7.98 7.29
CA LYS A 64 14.57 -8.57 7.76
C LYS A 64 15.53 -8.91 6.61
N ARG A 65 15.02 -9.40 5.47
CA ARG A 65 15.83 -9.79 4.31
C ARG A 65 16.27 -8.60 3.46
N PHE A 66 15.36 -7.66 3.20
CA PHE A 66 15.54 -6.58 2.20
C PHE A 66 15.62 -5.18 2.81
N LYS A 67 15.49 -5.03 4.12
CA LYS A 67 15.39 -3.77 4.88
C LYS A 67 14.11 -2.98 4.52
N THR A 68 13.55 -2.27 5.50
CA THR A 68 12.29 -1.53 5.35
C THR A 68 12.29 -0.60 4.14
N LYS A 69 13.38 0.13 3.89
CA LYS A 69 13.50 1.07 2.76
C LYS A 69 13.27 0.41 1.38
N MET A 70 13.82 -0.80 1.18
CA MET A 70 13.66 -1.51 -0.10
C MET A 70 12.26 -2.10 -0.22
N VAL A 71 11.70 -2.61 0.86
CA VAL A 71 10.32 -3.10 0.89
C VAL A 71 9.38 -1.95 0.54
N THR A 72 9.54 -0.78 1.15
CA THR A 72 8.73 0.41 0.86
C THR A 72 8.83 0.81 -0.61
N PHE A 73 10.03 0.95 -1.15
CA PHE A 73 10.23 1.34 -2.55
C PHE A 73 9.60 0.34 -3.53
N VAL A 74 9.93 -0.95 -3.37
CA VAL A 74 9.42 -2.01 -4.26
C VAL A 74 7.91 -2.12 -4.17
N SER A 75 7.33 -1.96 -2.99
CA SER A 75 5.87 -2.03 -2.79
C SER A 75 5.14 -0.86 -3.45
N VAL A 76 5.64 0.40 -3.31
CA VAL A 76 5.05 1.55 -4.02
C VAL A 76 5.18 1.38 -5.53
N LEU A 77 6.33 0.91 -6.01
CA LEU A 77 6.52 0.63 -7.43
C LEU A 77 5.56 -0.45 -7.93
N LEU A 78 5.38 -1.53 -7.17
CA LEU A 78 4.47 -2.62 -7.50
C LEU A 78 3.02 -2.15 -7.56
N THR A 79 2.58 -1.32 -6.61
CA THR A 79 1.23 -0.72 -6.64
C THR A 79 1.07 0.24 -7.82
N ALA A 80 2.09 1.04 -8.14
CA ALA A 80 2.08 1.92 -9.32
C ALA A 80 1.92 1.14 -10.63
N VAL A 81 2.69 0.07 -10.80
CA VAL A 81 2.59 -0.83 -11.98
C VAL A 81 1.22 -1.50 -12.04
N ALA A 82 0.70 -1.97 -10.92
CA ALA A 82 -0.62 -2.59 -10.86
C ALA A 82 -1.74 -1.61 -11.26
N LEU A 83 -1.69 -0.36 -10.77
CA LEU A 83 -2.65 0.68 -11.16
C LEU A 83 -2.52 1.06 -12.63
N PHE A 84 -1.30 1.10 -13.16
CA PHE A 84 -1.10 1.25 -14.60
C PHE A 84 -1.73 0.08 -15.36
N GLY A 85 -1.54 -1.15 -14.87
CA GLY A 85 -2.21 -2.34 -15.38
C GLY A 85 -3.73 -2.18 -15.40
N PHE A 86 -4.36 -1.73 -14.29
CA PHE A 86 -5.80 -1.43 -14.27
C PHE A 86 -6.23 -0.42 -15.34
N SER A 87 -5.37 0.50 -15.73
CA SER A 87 -5.66 1.49 -16.77
C SER A 87 -5.64 0.93 -18.20
N THR A 88 -5.14 -0.29 -18.39
CA THR A 88 -4.95 -0.92 -19.72
C THR A 88 -5.84 -2.13 -19.94
N VAL A 89 -6.64 -2.54 -18.95
CA VAL A 89 -7.48 -3.72 -19.03
C VAL A 89 -8.64 -3.51 -20.00
N THR A 90 -8.93 -4.54 -20.77
CA THR A 90 -10.07 -4.62 -21.70
C THR A 90 -11.12 -5.62 -21.24
N GLU A 91 -10.74 -6.53 -20.33
CA GLU A 91 -11.59 -7.61 -19.83
C GLU A 91 -11.55 -7.69 -18.32
N PHE A 92 -12.65 -8.11 -17.70
CA PHE A 92 -12.78 -8.19 -16.24
C PHE A 92 -11.71 -9.08 -15.58
N TYR A 93 -11.38 -10.23 -16.16
CA TYR A 93 -10.37 -11.15 -15.59
C TYR A 93 -8.97 -10.52 -15.49
N GLN A 94 -8.62 -9.60 -16.42
CA GLN A 94 -7.35 -8.88 -16.38
C GLN A 94 -7.31 -7.96 -15.15
N MET A 95 -8.44 -7.34 -14.77
CA MET A 95 -8.54 -6.55 -13.55
C MET A 95 -8.28 -7.40 -12.30
N CYS A 96 -8.82 -8.63 -12.27
CA CYS A 96 -8.55 -9.59 -11.19
C CYS A 96 -7.05 -9.97 -11.12
N LEU A 97 -6.39 -10.14 -12.27
CA LEU A 97 -4.96 -10.43 -12.31
C LEU A 97 -4.11 -9.28 -11.74
N TRP A 98 -4.42 -8.04 -12.11
CA TRP A 98 -3.71 -6.87 -11.59
C TRP A 98 -4.04 -6.56 -10.11
N ALA A 99 -5.16 -7.03 -9.60
CA ALA A 99 -5.52 -6.93 -8.18
C ALA A 99 -4.53 -7.70 -7.27
N ILE A 100 -3.91 -8.77 -7.77
CA ILE A 100 -2.93 -9.58 -7.01
C ILE A 100 -1.68 -8.76 -6.67
N PRO A 101 -0.90 -8.25 -7.64
CA PRO A 101 0.29 -7.45 -7.33
C PRO A 101 -0.06 -6.17 -6.58
N TYR A 102 -1.23 -5.57 -6.82
CA TYR A 102 -1.69 -4.42 -6.06
C TYR A 102 -1.83 -4.75 -4.57
N GLY A 103 -2.58 -5.80 -4.23
CA GLY A 103 -2.80 -6.21 -2.84
C GLY A 103 -1.50 -6.60 -2.12
N LEU A 104 -0.60 -7.33 -2.81
CA LEU A 104 0.71 -7.69 -2.27
C LEU A 104 1.57 -6.46 -1.96
N GLY A 105 1.60 -5.47 -2.85
CA GLY A 105 2.32 -4.22 -2.62
C GLY A 105 1.73 -3.41 -1.46
N ALA A 106 0.40 -3.23 -1.45
CA ALA A 106 -0.29 -2.45 -0.43
C ALA A 106 -0.09 -3.00 0.99
N GLY A 107 -0.21 -4.32 1.18
CA GLY A 107 -0.04 -4.92 2.51
C GLY A 107 1.42 -4.93 2.98
N ALA A 108 2.38 -5.11 2.07
CA ALA A 108 3.79 -5.11 2.44
C ALA A 108 4.27 -3.72 2.89
N ILE A 109 3.86 -2.65 2.21
CA ILE A 109 4.22 -1.28 2.59
C ILE A 109 3.54 -0.87 3.90
N ASP A 110 2.25 -1.18 4.05
CA ASP A 110 1.50 -0.85 5.25
C ASP A 110 2.15 -1.45 6.50
N ALA A 111 2.34 -2.75 6.53
CA ALA A 111 2.96 -3.44 7.64
C ALA A 111 4.41 -3.00 7.89
N ALA A 112 5.22 -2.77 6.84
CA ALA A 112 6.61 -2.37 6.96
C ALA A 112 6.77 -0.98 7.55
N LEU A 113 5.96 0.00 7.12
CA LEU A 113 6.03 1.37 7.61
C LEU A 113 5.41 1.54 8.99
N ASN A 114 4.30 0.86 9.28
CA ASN A 114 3.72 0.83 10.62
C ASN A 114 4.74 0.30 11.63
N ASN A 115 5.38 -0.82 11.34
CA ASN A 115 6.43 -1.38 12.20
C ASN A 115 7.63 -0.42 12.35
N TYR A 116 8.08 0.19 11.25
CA TYR A 116 9.20 1.13 11.29
C TYR A 116 8.89 2.36 12.15
N VAL A 117 7.71 2.94 12.02
CA VAL A 117 7.30 4.10 12.82
C VAL A 117 7.10 3.72 14.29
N ALA A 118 6.53 2.55 14.57
CA ALA A 118 6.37 2.06 15.94
C ALA A 118 7.71 1.90 16.69
N LEU A 119 8.78 1.48 15.97
CA LEU A 119 10.11 1.27 16.56
C LEU A 119 10.95 2.55 16.68
N HIS A 120 10.75 3.54 15.80
CA HIS A 120 11.68 4.68 15.67
C HIS A 120 11.05 6.04 16.03
N TYR A 121 9.74 6.11 16.20
CA TYR A 121 9.00 7.35 16.42
C TYR A 121 7.99 7.21 17.55
N SER A 122 7.53 8.33 18.10
CA SER A 122 6.48 8.32 19.13
C SER A 122 5.11 7.92 18.56
N SER A 123 4.21 7.41 19.39
CA SER A 123 2.84 7.01 19.04
C SER A 123 2.03 8.11 18.33
N ARG A 124 2.36 9.39 18.59
CA ARG A 124 1.76 10.54 17.89
C ARG A 124 1.99 10.48 16.37
N HIS A 125 3.16 10.05 15.92
CA HIS A 125 3.47 9.92 14.50
C HIS A 125 2.72 8.77 13.85
N MET A 126 2.38 7.73 14.60
CA MET A 126 1.51 6.65 14.12
C MET A 126 0.11 7.18 13.79
N SER A 127 -0.47 8.04 14.64
CA SER A 127 -1.77 8.67 14.35
C SER A 127 -1.71 9.57 13.11
N TRP A 128 -0.65 10.37 12.96
CA TRP A 128 -0.44 11.19 11.77
C TRP A 128 -0.33 10.36 10.49
N LEU A 129 0.30 9.21 10.56
CA LEU A 129 0.45 8.26 9.45
C LEU A 129 -0.93 7.90 8.85
N HIS A 130 -1.86 7.51 9.69
CA HIS A 130 -3.23 7.18 9.28
C HIS A 130 -4.03 8.41 8.84
N CYS A 131 -3.77 9.60 9.41
CA CYS A 131 -4.34 10.85 8.90
C CYS A 131 -3.91 11.11 7.44
N PHE A 132 -2.64 10.93 7.12
CA PHE A 132 -2.14 11.10 5.75
C PHE A 132 -2.67 10.05 4.77
N TRP A 133 -2.84 8.81 5.22
CA TRP A 133 -3.58 7.79 4.46
C TRP A 133 -5.01 8.27 4.16
N GLY A 134 -5.72 8.80 5.16
CA GLY A 134 -7.05 9.39 4.99
C GLY A 134 -7.10 10.55 3.98
N VAL A 135 -6.07 11.39 3.92
CA VAL A 135 -5.95 12.43 2.88
C VAL A 135 -5.93 11.79 1.49
N GLY A 136 -5.15 10.72 1.30
CA GLY A 136 -5.11 9.97 0.04
C GLY A 136 -6.49 9.44 -0.36
N THR A 137 -7.21 8.81 0.58
CA THR A 137 -8.54 8.24 0.32
C THR A 137 -9.60 9.30 -0.02
N ILE A 138 -9.47 10.53 0.53
CA ILE A 138 -10.36 11.65 0.23
C ILE A 138 -10.06 12.23 -1.16
N VAL A 139 -8.79 12.40 -1.53
CA VAL A 139 -8.37 13.00 -2.80
C VAL A 139 -8.72 12.11 -4.00
N SER A 140 -8.62 10.82 -3.83
CA SER A 140 -8.80 9.82 -4.88
C SER A 140 -10.14 9.89 -5.62
N PRO A 141 -11.32 9.96 -4.95
CA PRO A 141 -12.60 10.10 -5.64
C PRO A 141 -12.72 11.35 -6.49
N TYR A 142 -12.08 12.46 -6.08
CA TYR A 142 -12.09 13.71 -6.89
C TYR A 142 -11.30 13.52 -8.18
N ILE A 143 -10.14 12.84 -8.13
CA ILE A 143 -9.36 12.51 -9.32
C ILE A 143 -10.20 11.61 -10.26
N MET A 144 -10.85 10.60 -9.71
CA MET A 144 -11.67 9.69 -10.49
C MET A 144 -12.90 10.41 -11.06
N SER A 145 -13.61 11.22 -10.28
CA SER A 145 -14.75 12.00 -10.76
C SER A 145 -14.37 12.95 -11.89
N TYR A 146 -13.22 13.63 -11.77
CA TYR A 146 -12.71 14.49 -12.82
C TYR A 146 -12.42 13.69 -14.12
N ALA A 147 -11.81 12.52 -13.98
CA ALA A 147 -11.55 11.64 -15.11
C ALA A 147 -12.84 11.14 -15.76
N LEU A 148 -13.85 10.76 -14.98
CA LEU A 148 -15.13 10.29 -15.49
C LEU A 148 -15.92 11.38 -16.22
N LEU A 149 -15.80 12.65 -15.78
CA LEU A 149 -16.48 13.78 -16.42
C LEU A 149 -15.82 14.21 -17.74
N HIS A 150 -14.50 14.09 -17.87
CA HIS A 150 -13.76 14.65 -19.01
C HIS A 150 -13.16 13.57 -19.92
N SER A 151 -13.14 12.30 -19.50
CA SER A 151 -12.53 11.19 -20.26
C SER A 151 -13.11 9.82 -19.88
N THR A 152 -12.28 8.95 -19.28
CA THR A 152 -12.65 7.57 -18.95
C THR A 152 -12.12 7.18 -17.56
N TRP A 153 -12.71 6.16 -16.95
CA TRP A 153 -12.25 5.57 -15.70
C TRP A 153 -10.78 5.07 -15.79
N THR A 154 -10.36 4.60 -16.97
CA THR A 154 -8.97 4.15 -17.21
C THR A 154 -7.99 5.30 -17.04
N ASN A 155 -8.34 6.52 -17.46
CA ASN A 155 -7.52 7.71 -17.27
C ASN A 155 -7.42 8.11 -15.78
N GLY A 156 -8.46 7.88 -14.98
CA GLY A 156 -8.40 8.04 -13.53
C GLY A 156 -7.33 7.14 -12.90
N TYR A 157 -7.34 5.84 -13.22
CA TYR A 157 -6.31 4.90 -12.77
C TYR A 157 -4.91 5.28 -13.29
N ARG A 158 -4.81 5.70 -14.54
CA ARG A 158 -3.54 6.14 -15.14
C ARG A 158 -2.96 7.36 -14.43
N THR A 159 -3.79 8.33 -14.10
CA THR A 159 -3.37 9.54 -13.36
C THR A 159 -2.82 9.17 -12.00
N VAL A 160 -3.54 8.34 -11.22
CA VAL A 160 -3.05 7.89 -9.91
C VAL A 160 -1.81 7.03 -10.03
N SER A 161 -1.70 6.18 -11.06
CA SER A 161 -0.47 5.43 -11.34
C SER A 161 0.74 6.35 -11.55
N TYR A 162 0.60 7.43 -12.33
CA TYR A 162 1.68 8.39 -12.54
C TYR A 162 2.09 9.11 -11.25
N LEU A 163 1.10 9.48 -10.41
CA LEU A 163 1.40 10.01 -9.08
C LEU A 163 2.17 9.01 -8.22
N GLN A 164 1.80 7.74 -8.26
CA GLN A 164 2.50 6.66 -7.57
C GLN A 164 3.94 6.47 -8.08
N PHE A 165 4.16 6.52 -9.40
CA PHE A 165 5.50 6.48 -9.97
C PHE A 165 6.36 7.67 -9.53
N ALA A 166 5.78 8.88 -9.48
CA ALA A 166 6.48 10.06 -8.98
C ALA A 166 6.87 9.89 -7.50
N ILE A 167 5.96 9.37 -6.67
CA ILE A 167 6.24 9.08 -5.26
C ILE A 167 7.32 7.98 -5.13
N ALA A 168 7.25 6.93 -5.95
CA ALA A 168 8.29 5.90 -5.98
C ALA A 168 9.67 6.50 -6.33
N ALA A 169 9.73 7.43 -7.27
CA ALA A 169 10.96 8.14 -7.63
C ALA A 169 11.49 8.99 -6.45
N VAL A 170 10.62 9.69 -5.72
CA VAL A 170 11.00 10.43 -4.51
C VAL A 170 11.55 9.49 -3.45
N ILE A 171 10.89 8.34 -3.22
CA ILE A 171 11.37 7.32 -2.27
C ILE A 171 12.73 6.79 -2.70
N LEU A 172 12.93 6.51 -3.99
CA LEU A 172 14.21 6.03 -4.54
C LEU A 172 15.36 7.01 -4.27
N VAL A 173 15.15 8.30 -4.55
CA VAL A 173 16.15 9.35 -4.32
C VAL A 173 16.45 9.52 -2.83
N THR A 174 15.46 9.28 -1.97
CA THR A 174 15.58 9.42 -0.51
C THR A 174 16.04 8.15 0.20
N LEU A 175 16.26 7.03 -0.50
CA LEU A 175 16.79 5.79 0.10
C LEU A 175 18.06 5.98 0.95
N PRO A 176 19.02 6.87 0.62
CA PRO A 176 20.19 7.12 1.46
C PRO A 176 19.88 7.74 2.83
N LEU A 177 18.71 8.39 2.98
CA LEU A 177 18.28 9.02 4.23
C LEU A 177 17.85 8.01 5.30
N TRP A 178 17.50 6.79 4.88
CA TRP A 178 17.10 5.68 5.76
C TRP A 178 18.34 5.07 6.45
N LYS A 179 19.02 5.87 7.28
CA LYS A 179 20.12 5.38 8.12
C LYS A 179 19.53 4.58 9.27
N VAL A 180 19.75 3.29 9.24
CA VAL A 180 19.44 2.39 10.35
C VAL A 180 20.45 2.63 11.45
N ASN A 181 19.98 3.00 12.66
CA ASN A 181 20.82 2.97 13.84
C ASN A 181 21.12 1.49 14.15
N LYS A 182 22.38 1.06 14.02
CA LYS A 182 22.82 -0.31 14.25
C LYS A 182 22.40 -0.86 15.63
N GLN A 183 22.20 0.00 16.63
CA GLN A 183 21.79 -0.39 17.97
C GLN A 183 20.39 -1.00 18.05
N THR A 184 19.46 -0.52 17.22
CA THR A 184 18.07 -1.01 17.23
C THR A 184 17.91 -2.34 16.44
N GLU A 185 18.79 -2.59 15.47
CA GLU A 185 18.81 -3.88 14.73
C GLU A 185 19.32 -5.03 15.62
N THR A 186 20.21 -4.77 16.58
CA THR A 186 20.76 -5.80 17.46
C THR A 186 19.72 -6.23 18.51
N GLU A 187 18.91 -5.30 19.03
CA GLU A 187 17.83 -5.64 19.97
C GLU A 187 16.65 -6.36 19.27
N SER A 188 16.34 -6.02 18.00
CA SER A 188 15.32 -6.75 17.24
C SER A 188 15.80 -8.09 16.67
N GLY A 189 17.10 -8.32 16.63
CA GLY A 189 17.71 -9.60 16.20
C GLY A 189 17.61 -10.71 17.24
N GLU A 190 17.50 -10.36 18.53
CA GLU A 190 17.34 -11.32 19.64
C GLU A 190 15.87 -11.65 19.96
N THR A 191 14.90 -10.91 19.44
CA THR A 191 13.50 -11.33 19.51
C THR A 191 13.30 -12.51 18.59
N THR A 192 13.28 -13.70 19.18
CA THR A 192 12.88 -14.95 18.53
C THR A 192 11.65 -14.70 17.65
N LEU A 193 11.74 -15.06 16.37
CA LEU A 193 10.61 -15.09 15.46
C LEU A 193 9.46 -15.88 16.08
N LEU A 194 8.63 -15.22 16.84
CA LEU A 194 7.33 -15.76 17.25
C LEU A 194 6.47 -15.77 15.99
N GLY A 195 6.59 -16.82 15.18
CA GLY A 195 5.62 -17.07 14.12
C GLY A 195 4.21 -17.04 14.70
N VAL A 196 3.19 -16.86 13.86
CA VAL A 196 1.78 -16.82 14.26
C VAL A 196 1.43 -17.89 15.31
N ARG A 197 2.00 -19.11 15.21
CA ARG A 197 1.86 -20.19 16.20
C ARG A 197 2.52 -19.89 17.56
N GLY A 198 3.57 -19.09 17.58
CA GLY A 198 4.23 -18.67 18.83
C GLY A 198 3.47 -17.54 19.52
N ALA A 199 2.96 -16.59 18.75
CA ALA A 199 2.14 -15.49 19.26
C ALA A 199 0.84 -16.00 19.93
N LEU A 200 0.20 -17.02 19.37
CA LEU A 200 -1.00 -17.66 19.93
C LEU A 200 -0.72 -18.45 21.24
N LYS A 201 0.54 -18.72 21.58
CA LYS A 201 0.92 -19.41 22.83
C LYS A 201 1.26 -18.46 23.98
N ILE A 202 1.29 -17.17 23.76
CA ILE A 202 1.56 -16.18 24.82
C ILE A 202 0.32 -16.07 25.71
N LYS A 203 0.47 -16.40 27.00
CA LYS A 203 -0.57 -16.18 28.00
C LYS A 203 -0.93 -14.69 28.06
N GLY A 204 -2.17 -14.33 27.71
CA GLY A 204 -2.66 -12.95 27.70
C GLY A 204 -3.03 -12.39 26.32
N VAL A 205 -2.83 -13.13 25.24
CA VAL A 205 -3.46 -12.83 23.95
C VAL A 205 -4.90 -13.36 24.01
N PRO A 206 -5.92 -12.47 24.02
CA PRO A 206 -7.32 -12.94 24.03
C PRO A 206 -7.62 -13.68 22.73
N TYR A 207 -8.37 -14.76 22.84
CA TYR A 207 -8.91 -15.54 21.73
C TYR A 207 -9.99 -14.74 21.00
#